data_0d10d976a58bd845801c55f0ba26be75
#
_entry.id   0d10d976a58bd845801c55f0ba26be75
#
_cell.length_a   1.000
_cell.length_b   1.000
_cell.length_c   1.000
_cell.angle_alpha   90.00
_cell.angle_beta   90.00
_cell.angle_gamma   90.00
#
_symmetry.space_group_name_H-M   'P 1'
#
loop_
_entity.id
_entity.type
_entity.pdbx_description
1 polymer ?
#
loop_
_entity_poly.entity_id
_entity_poly.type
_entity_poly.pdbx_seq_one_letter_code
_entity_poly.pdbx_strand_id
1 'polypeptide(L)'
;EEVLFSVRRLCREAEKYGIIVGIEPGINHPIHTIEKMQRLIDEVASTNLGIILDPTNLIRVDIDKTYLEIVEEAFECFGEKIVAFHLKDFIIRNQQIFPVAIGEGQVPLKETIQFLNKHKPGLFTIFEETPFEKIASAYQKVSQYHSI
;
A
#
# COMPACT_ATOMS: atom_id res chain seq x y z
N GLU A 1 -21.32 6.51 2.76
CA GLU A 1 -22.17 6.49 1.54
C GLU A 1 -21.55 7.29 0.40
N GLU A 2 -21.08 8.53 0.62
CA GLU A 2 -20.48 9.39 -0.43
C GLU A 2 -19.26 8.75 -1.12
N VAL A 3 -18.35 8.15 -0.35
CA VAL A 3 -17.17 7.45 -0.91
C VAL A 3 -17.60 6.29 -1.80
N LEU A 4 -18.52 5.46 -1.33
CA LEU A 4 -19.04 4.33 -2.09
C LEU A 4 -19.68 4.79 -3.42
N PHE A 5 -20.50 5.83 -3.37
CA PHE A 5 -21.11 6.41 -4.56
C PHE A 5 -20.05 6.92 -5.55
N SER A 6 -19.05 7.66 -5.05
CA SER A 6 -17.97 8.22 -5.86
C SER A 6 -17.12 7.13 -6.51
N VAL A 7 -16.71 6.12 -5.74
CA VAL A 7 -15.89 5.01 -6.24
C VAL A 7 -16.67 4.16 -7.27
N ARG A 8 -17.94 3.86 -7.02
CA ARG A 8 -18.80 3.17 -8.01
C ARG A 8 -18.88 3.94 -9.32
N ARG A 9 -19.02 5.27 -9.24
CA ARG A 9 -19.07 6.11 -10.44
C ARG A 9 -17.76 6.09 -11.20
N LEU A 10 -16.62 6.20 -10.51
CA LEU A 10 -15.29 6.10 -11.11
C LEU A 10 -15.07 4.74 -11.79
N CYS A 11 -15.41 3.64 -11.10
CA CYS A 11 -15.27 2.31 -11.67
C CYS A 11 -16.13 2.12 -12.94
N ARG A 12 -17.38 2.60 -12.95
CA ARG A 12 -18.22 2.55 -14.14
C ARG A 12 -17.65 3.31 -15.34
N GLU A 13 -17.01 4.46 -15.09
CA GLU A 13 -16.31 5.17 -16.16
C GLU A 13 -15.07 4.41 -16.62
N ALA A 14 -14.29 3.88 -15.68
CA ALA A 14 -13.08 3.10 -15.96
C ALA A 14 -13.37 1.83 -16.78
N GLU A 15 -14.49 1.16 -16.53
CA GLU A 15 -14.95 -0.02 -17.28
C GLU A 15 -15.07 0.24 -18.77
N LYS A 16 -15.52 1.44 -19.17
CA LYS A 16 -15.66 1.83 -20.58
C LYS A 16 -14.35 1.86 -21.35
N TYR A 17 -13.24 2.04 -20.62
CA TYR A 17 -11.89 2.20 -21.17
C TYR A 17 -10.94 1.07 -20.81
N GLY A 18 -11.41 0.07 -20.06
CA GLY A 18 -10.57 -1.03 -19.56
C GLY A 18 -9.49 -0.59 -18.60
N ILE A 19 -9.75 0.45 -17.80
CA ILE A 19 -8.80 1.03 -16.83
C ILE A 19 -9.12 0.54 -15.43
N ILE A 20 -8.09 0.35 -14.61
CA ILE A 20 -8.24 0.06 -13.18
C ILE A 20 -8.20 1.38 -12.38
N VAL A 21 -9.14 1.55 -11.47
CA VAL A 21 -9.15 2.63 -10.48
C VAL A 21 -8.46 2.12 -9.22
N GLY A 22 -7.26 2.63 -8.92
CA GLY A 22 -6.57 2.33 -7.68
C GLY A 22 -7.05 3.22 -6.53
N ILE A 23 -7.48 2.61 -5.44
CA ILE A 23 -7.82 3.33 -4.19
C ILE A 23 -6.75 3.03 -3.15
N GLU A 24 -6.25 4.09 -2.52
CA GLU A 24 -5.27 4.01 -1.45
C GLU A 24 -5.95 4.27 -0.10
N PRO A 25 -5.98 3.27 0.81
CA PRO A 25 -6.45 3.46 2.18
C PRO A 25 -5.39 4.18 3.03
N GLY A 26 -5.83 4.96 4.02
CA GLY A 26 -4.91 5.63 4.93
C GLY A 26 -5.62 6.25 6.12
N ILE A 27 -4.95 6.35 7.27
CA ILE A 27 -5.54 6.80 8.56
C ILE A 27 -6.20 8.17 8.49
N ASN A 28 -5.78 9.02 7.56
CA ASN A 28 -6.36 10.35 7.35
C ASN A 28 -7.46 10.37 6.27
N HIS A 29 -7.83 9.21 5.72
CA HIS A 29 -8.82 9.06 4.67
C HIS A 29 -10.12 8.47 5.22
N PRO A 30 -11.26 8.60 4.52
CA PRO A 30 -12.51 7.93 4.90
C PRO A 30 -12.36 6.40 5.00
N ILE A 31 -11.53 5.82 4.12
CA ILE A 31 -11.16 4.41 4.16
C ILE A 31 -9.80 4.30 4.86
N HIS A 32 -9.80 4.01 6.15
CA HIS A 32 -8.62 4.10 7.01
C HIS A 32 -8.27 2.81 7.75
N THR A 33 -8.93 1.71 7.41
CA THR A 33 -8.59 0.37 7.93
C THR A 33 -8.74 -0.69 6.83
N ILE A 34 -8.12 -1.84 7.04
CA ILE A 34 -8.21 -2.99 6.14
C ILE A 34 -9.66 -3.47 6.02
N GLU A 35 -10.40 -3.54 7.13
CA GLU A 35 -11.81 -3.97 7.12
C GLU A 35 -12.70 -3.00 6.33
N LYS A 36 -12.46 -1.68 6.44
CA LYS A 36 -13.20 -0.69 5.64
C LYS A 36 -12.87 -0.80 4.17
N MET A 37 -11.61 -1.13 3.84
CA MET A 37 -11.22 -1.34 2.46
C MET A 37 -11.87 -2.60 1.90
N GLN A 38 -11.86 -3.71 2.63
CA GLN A 38 -12.56 -4.93 2.25
C GLN A 38 -14.05 -4.67 2.02
N ARG A 39 -14.69 -3.98 2.95
CA ARG A 39 -16.10 -3.59 2.81
C ARG A 39 -16.34 -2.74 1.55
N LEU A 40 -15.46 -1.79 1.23
CA LEU A 40 -15.58 -0.99 0.00
C LEU A 40 -15.49 -1.88 -1.25
N ILE A 41 -14.55 -2.84 -1.27
CA ILE A 41 -14.41 -3.80 -2.37
C ILE A 41 -15.72 -4.59 -2.57
N ASP A 42 -16.25 -5.15 -1.49
CA ASP A 42 -17.47 -5.97 -1.51
C ASP A 42 -18.69 -5.17 -1.97
N GLU A 43 -18.83 -3.94 -1.46
CA GLU A 43 -19.97 -3.08 -1.81
C GLU A 43 -19.86 -2.48 -3.22
N VAL A 44 -18.66 -2.14 -3.71
CA VAL A 44 -18.45 -1.65 -5.08
C VAL A 44 -18.64 -2.77 -6.10
N ALA A 45 -18.10 -3.94 -5.80
CA ALA A 45 -18.18 -5.17 -6.59
C ALA A 45 -17.79 -4.99 -8.07
N SER A 46 -16.77 -4.16 -8.37
CA SER A 46 -16.25 -3.92 -9.71
C SER A 46 -14.92 -4.65 -9.94
N THR A 47 -14.76 -5.22 -11.12
CA THR A 47 -13.49 -5.79 -11.58
C THR A 47 -12.45 -4.70 -11.87
N ASN A 48 -12.89 -3.47 -12.08
CA ASN A 48 -12.04 -2.31 -12.37
C ASN A 48 -11.64 -1.53 -11.10
N LEU A 49 -11.96 -2.05 -9.90
CA LEU A 49 -11.43 -1.55 -8.63
C LEU A 49 -10.14 -2.30 -8.26
N GLY A 50 -9.07 -1.56 -8.08
CA GLY A 50 -7.79 -2.01 -7.55
C GLY A 50 -7.42 -1.25 -6.27
N ILE A 51 -6.45 -1.78 -5.54
CA ILE A 51 -5.93 -1.19 -4.31
C ILE A 51 -4.48 -0.79 -4.51
N ILE A 52 -4.13 0.41 -4.11
CA ILE A 52 -2.75 0.83 -3.92
C ILE A 52 -2.46 0.65 -2.43
N LEU A 53 -1.62 -0.31 -2.08
CA LEU A 53 -1.31 -0.59 -0.68
C LEU A 53 -0.08 0.21 -0.24
N ASP A 54 -0.29 1.16 0.67
CA ASP A 54 0.77 1.79 1.47
C ASP A 54 0.59 1.39 2.94
N PRO A 55 1.36 0.41 3.43
CA PRO A 55 1.23 -0.02 4.81
C PRO A 55 1.59 1.07 5.82
N THR A 56 2.51 1.99 5.48
CA THR A 56 2.90 3.11 6.35
C THR A 56 1.73 4.04 6.63
N ASN A 57 0.85 4.24 5.62
CA ASN A 57 -0.36 5.04 5.78
C ASN A 57 -1.45 4.36 6.64
N LEU A 58 -1.27 3.09 7.01
CA LEU A 58 -2.19 2.33 7.87
C LEU A 58 -1.62 2.09 9.29
N ILE A 59 -0.37 2.49 9.54
CA ILE A 59 0.23 2.34 10.87
C ILE A 59 -0.48 3.26 11.87
N ARG A 60 -0.83 2.68 13.00
CA ARG A 60 -1.36 3.38 14.17
C ARG A 60 -0.43 3.18 15.34
N VAL A 61 0.14 4.26 15.84
CA VAL A 61 1.10 4.23 16.96
C VAL A 61 0.48 3.84 18.30
N ASP A 62 -0.85 3.87 18.40
CA ASP A 62 -1.63 3.46 19.57
C ASP A 62 -2.06 1.98 19.52
N ILE A 63 -1.76 1.28 18.44
CA ILE A 63 -2.05 -0.14 18.24
C ILE A 63 -0.72 -0.88 18.06
N ASP A 64 -0.55 -1.96 18.82
CA ASP A 64 0.62 -2.83 18.72
C ASP A 64 0.45 -3.78 17.51
N LYS A 65 0.66 -3.21 16.31
CA LYS A 65 0.63 -3.93 15.05
C LYS A 65 1.84 -3.52 14.20
N THR A 66 2.62 -4.49 13.82
CA THR A 66 3.83 -4.28 13.03
C THR A 66 3.51 -3.96 11.58
N TYR A 67 4.48 -3.38 10.87
CA TYR A 67 4.38 -3.13 9.42
C TYR A 67 4.07 -4.41 8.62
N LEU A 68 4.75 -5.52 8.94
CA LEU A 68 4.54 -6.79 8.23
C LEU A 68 3.17 -7.39 8.51
N GLU A 69 2.66 -7.32 9.74
CA GLU A 69 1.30 -7.78 10.05
C GLU A 69 0.23 -6.99 9.27
N ILE A 70 0.46 -5.68 9.02
CA ILE A 70 -0.43 -4.90 8.15
C ILE A 70 -0.37 -5.41 6.70
N VAL A 71 0.85 -5.68 6.19
CA VAL A 71 1.04 -6.22 4.84
C VAL A 71 0.35 -7.58 4.70
N GLU A 72 0.62 -8.50 5.63
CA GLU A 72 0.07 -9.86 5.62
C GLU A 72 -1.46 -9.85 5.65
N GLU A 73 -2.05 -9.11 6.58
CA GLU A 73 -3.50 -8.98 6.68
C GLU A 73 -4.14 -8.38 5.41
N ALA A 74 -3.55 -7.33 4.83
CA ALA A 74 -4.06 -6.76 3.59
C ALA A 74 -4.02 -7.76 2.44
N PHE A 75 -2.95 -8.56 2.35
CA PHE A 75 -2.83 -9.62 1.35
C PHE A 75 -3.81 -10.77 1.58
N GLU A 76 -4.06 -11.15 2.83
CA GLU A 76 -5.08 -12.16 3.18
C GLU A 76 -6.49 -11.68 2.83
N CYS A 77 -6.81 -10.41 3.10
CA CYS A 77 -8.14 -9.86 2.84
C CYS A 77 -8.40 -9.61 1.35
N PHE A 78 -7.48 -8.91 0.67
CA PHE A 78 -7.71 -8.43 -0.70
C PHE A 78 -6.47 -8.47 -1.60
N GLY A 79 -5.55 -9.39 -1.41
CA GLY A 79 -4.29 -9.48 -2.16
C GLY A 79 -4.47 -9.48 -3.69
N GLU A 80 -5.50 -10.16 -4.19
CA GLU A 80 -5.82 -10.19 -5.63
C GLU A 80 -6.14 -8.79 -6.19
N LYS A 81 -6.69 -7.90 -5.37
CA LYS A 81 -7.05 -6.53 -5.74
C LYS A 81 -5.90 -5.53 -5.63
N ILE A 82 -4.79 -5.88 -4.99
CA ILE A 82 -3.63 -4.97 -4.88
C ILE A 82 -2.98 -4.84 -6.26
N VAL A 83 -2.98 -3.64 -6.83
CA VAL A 83 -2.43 -3.36 -8.17
C VAL A 83 -1.12 -2.60 -8.14
N ALA A 84 -0.82 -1.96 -7.01
CA ALA A 84 0.46 -1.31 -6.75
C ALA A 84 0.76 -1.32 -5.25
N PHE A 85 2.03 -1.25 -4.92
CA PHE A 85 2.53 -1.17 -3.55
C PHE A 85 3.37 0.11 -3.41
N HIS A 86 3.01 0.97 -2.45
CA HIS A 86 3.83 2.10 -2.09
C HIS A 86 4.83 1.68 -1.01
N LEU A 87 6.11 1.74 -1.36
CA LEU A 87 7.19 1.52 -0.42
C LEU A 87 7.62 2.88 0.13
N LYS A 88 7.21 3.14 1.36
CA LYS A 88 7.42 4.37 2.09
C LYS A 88 8.04 4.05 3.43
N ASP A 89 9.26 4.52 3.64
CA ASP A 89 9.96 4.29 4.89
C ASP A 89 9.70 5.40 5.90
N PHE A 90 9.78 5.08 7.17
CA PHE A 90 9.39 5.98 8.25
C PHE A 90 10.19 5.74 9.53
N ILE A 91 10.15 6.75 10.40
CA ILE A 91 10.55 6.65 11.79
C ILE A 91 9.41 7.11 12.70
N ILE A 92 9.32 6.54 13.90
CA ILE A 92 8.39 6.99 14.92
C ILE A 92 9.17 7.83 15.94
N ARG A 93 8.71 9.06 16.17
CA ARG A 93 9.22 9.97 17.22
C ARG A 93 8.03 10.64 17.90
N ASN A 94 8.03 10.68 19.23
CA ASN A 94 6.97 11.33 20.02
C ASN A 94 5.55 10.89 19.59
N GLN A 95 5.35 9.59 19.33
CA GLN A 95 4.09 9.01 18.86
C GLN A 95 3.59 9.59 17.52
N GLN A 96 4.49 10.08 16.68
CA GLN A 96 4.19 10.54 15.33
C GLN A 96 5.06 9.83 14.32
N ILE A 97 4.50 9.59 13.14
CA ILE A 97 5.18 8.98 12.00
C ILE A 97 5.79 10.08 11.14
N PHE A 98 7.07 9.95 10.84
CA PHE A 98 7.79 10.86 9.95
C PHE A 98 8.37 10.04 8.79
N PRO A 99 8.05 10.39 7.53
CA PRO A 99 8.65 9.73 6.39
C PRO A 99 10.15 10.03 6.33
N VAL A 100 10.91 9.02 5.89
CA VAL A 100 12.35 9.11 5.62
C VAL A 100 12.68 8.40 4.31
N ALA A 101 13.88 8.61 3.78
CA ALA A 101 14.29 7.89 2.58
C ALA A 101 14.34 6.36 2.85
N ILE A 102 13.93 5.58 1.85
CA ILE A 102 13.90 4.12 1.94
C ILE A 102 15.26 3.57 2.39
N GLY A 103 15.21 2.72 3.41
CA GLY A 103 16.37 2.13 4.06
C GLY A 103 17.05 3.02 5.10
N GLU A 104 16.40 4.12 5.52
CA GLU A 104 16.83 4.96 6.64
C GLU A 104 15.85 4.92 7.82
N GLY A 105 14.78 4.15 7.70
CA GLY A 105 13.70 4.05 8.67
C GLY A 105 13.54 2.66 9.29
N GLN A 106 12.29 2.32 9.57
CA GLN A 106 11.88 1.14 10.35
C GLN A 106 11.17 0.08 9.50
N VAL A 107 11.00 0.31 8.17
CA VAL A 107 10.42 -0.71 7.29
C VAL A 107 11.36 -1.91 7.18
N PRO A 108 10.91 -3.13 7.46
CA PRO A 108 11.69 -4.35 7.30
C PRO A 108 11.80 -4.70 5.80
N LEU A 109 12.67 -3.97 5.09
CA LEU A 109 12.77 -3.99 3.62
C LEU A 109 12.97 -5.40 3.05
N LYS A 110 13.89 -6.18 3.65
CA LYS A 110 14.19 -7.52 3.19
C LYS A 110 12.94 -8.41 3.23
N GLU A 111 12.32 -8.47 4.38
CA GLU A 111 11.13 -9.29 4.63
C GLU A 111 9.96 -8.84 3.75
N THR A 112 9.78 -7.51 3.62
CA THR A 112 8.74 -6.93 2.76
C THR A 112 8.94 -7.33 1.30
N ILE A 113 10.13 -7.13 0.73
CA ILE A 113 10.39 -7.44 -0.68
C ILE A 113 10.31 -8.96 -0.92
N GLN A 114 10.80 -9.79 -0.02
CA GLN A 114 10.66 -11.24 -0.12
C GLN A 114 9.20 -11.69 -0.05
N PHE A 115 8.39 -11.06 0.82
CA PHE A 115 6.96 -11.32 0.89
C PHE A 115 6.25 -10.97 -0.44
N LEU A 116 6.50 -9.78 -0.98
CA LEU A 116 5.90 -9.34 -2.25
C LEU A 116 6.30 -10.27 -3.41
N ASN A 117 7.57 -10.62 -3.52
CA ASN A 117 8.06 -11.54 -4.57
C ASN A 117 7.41 -12.92 -4.48
N LYS A 118 7.16 -13.41 -3.27
CA LYS A 118 6.52 -14.71 -3.03
C LYS A 118 5.02 -14.70 -3.34
N HIS A 119 4.32 -13.66 -2.89
CA HIS A 119 2.84 -13.65 -2.90
C HIS A 119 2.26 -12.95 -4.14
N LYS A 120 2.98 -11.98 -4.73
CA LYS A 120 2.55 -11.28 -5.94
C LYS A 120 3.75 -10.85 -6.79
N PRO A 121 4.44 -11.78 -7.43
CA PRO A 121 5.59 -11.46 -8.28
C PRO A 121 5.16 -10.51 -9.41
N GLY A 122 6.00 -9.50 -9.66
CA GLY A 122 5.73 -8.48 -10.68
C GLY A 122 4.79 -7.35 -10.25
N LEU A 123 4.40 -7.27 -8.97
CA LEU A 123 3.66 -6.14 -8.45
C LEU A 123 4.49 -4.85 -8.58
N PHE A 124 3.87 -3.81 -9.16
CA PHE A 124 4.50 -2.49 -9.22
C PHE A 124 4.76 -1.96 -7.81
N THR A 125 6.04 -1.72 -7.50
CA THR A 125 6.46 -1.10 -6.24
C THR A 125 6.96 0.30 -6.52
N ILE A 126 6.31 1.29 -5.92
CA ILE A 126 6.56 2.71 -6.13
C ILE A 126 7.24 3.27 -4.88
N PHE A 127 8.37 3.95 -5.05
CA PHE A 127 9.05 4.64 -3.95
C PHE A 127 8.33 5.94 -3.64
N GLU A 128 7.81 6.06 -2.44
CA GLU A 128 7.10 7.24 -1.97
C GLU A 128 7.89 7.97 -0.89
N GLU A 129 7.76 9.30 -0.81
CA GLU A 129 8.41 10.19 0.16
C GLU A 129 9.96 10.07 0.22
N THR A 130 10.57 9.45 -0.81
CA THR A 130 12.03 9.37 -0.91
C THR A 130 12.55 10.56 -1.72
N PRO A 131 13.41 11.43 -1.15
CA PRO A 131 14.00 12.55 -1.85
C PRO A 131 14.73 12.12 -3.13
N PHE A 132 14.65 12.94 -4.18
CA PHE A 132 15.19 12.60 -5.50
C PHE A 132 16.67 12.18 -5.45
N GLU A 133 17.48 12.87 -4.67
CA GLU A 133 18.91 12.60 -4.51
C GLU A 133 19.22 11.27 -3.82
N LYS A 134 18.23 10.67 -3.16
CA LYS A 134 18.35 9.38 -2.47
C LYS A 134 17.75 8.20 -3.23
N ILE A 135 17.04 8.44 -4.35
CA ILE A 135 16.38 7.37 -5.11
C ILE A 135 17.35 6.29 -5.56
N ALA A 136 18.54 6.68 -6.07
CA ALA A 136 19.54 5.70 -6.53
C ALA A 136 20.02 4.79 -5.40
N SER A 137 20.28 5.35 -4.22
CA SER A 137 20.70 4.53 -3.06
C SER A 137 19.55 3.68 -2.50
N ALA A 138 18.33 4.19 -2.49
CA ALA A 138 17.13 3.43 -2.12
C ALA A 138 16.92 2.23 -3.05
N TYR A 139 17.04 2.45 -4.37
CA TYR A 139 16.94 1.39 -5.36
C TYR A 139 18.02 0.30 -5.14
N GLN A 140 19.28 0.68 -4.88
CA GLN A 140 20.34 -0.28 -4.57
C GLN A 140 20.03 -1.12 -3.34
N LYS A 141 19.45 -0.52 -2.28
CA LYS A 141 19.08 -1.24 -1.06
C LYS A 141 17.94 -2.23 -1.32
N VAL A 142 16.94 -1.83 -2.08
CA VAL A 142 15.76 -2.66 -2.38
C VAL A 142 16.13 -3.80 -3.34
N SER A 143 16.89 -3.51 -4.41
CA SER A 143 17.23 -4.46 -5.47
C SER A 143 18.04 -5.65 -4.98
N GLN A 144 18.82 -5.52 -3.90
CA GLN A 144 19.57 -6.65 -3.32
C GLN A 144 18.67 -7.76 -2.75
N TYR A 145 17.39 -7.46 -2.50
CA TYR A 145 16.41 -8.43 -1.97
C TYR A 145 15.50 -9.02 -3.04
N HIS A 146 15.58 -8.53 -4.28
CA HIS A 146 14.95 -9.19 -5.41
C HIS A 146 15.77 -10.42 -5.77
N SER A 147 15.26 -11.60 -5.43
CA SER A 147 15.82 -12.84 -5.97
C SER A 147 15.52 -12.87 -7.48
N ILE A 148 16.57 -12.97 -8.29
CA ILE A 148 16.49 -13.28 -9.72
C ILE A 148 16.06 -14.73 -9.88
#